data_0a61e54a00d2f4ec38830e88f9da9c37
#
_entry.id   0a61e54a00d2f4ec38830e88f9da9c37
#
_cell.length_a   1.000
_cell.length_b   1.000
_cell.length_c   1.000
_cell.angle_alpha   90.00
_cell.angle_beta   90.00
_cell.angle_gamma   90.00
#
_symmetry.space_group_name_H-M   'P 1'
#
loop_
_entity.id
_entity.type
_entity.pdbx_description
1 polymer ?
#
loop_
_entity_poly.entity_id
_entity_poly.type
_entity_poly.pdbx_seq_one_letter_code
_entity_poly.pdbx_strand_id
1 'polypeptide(L)'
;MWKEIGDLFTEFSKHFPTAELYTGKLRMLPADTEGKEKWAATAFVSGVGADEEAATKAQGLHGEHMLIITEETPGIPRAIMVAIDQTRSADHNLHLALGNPDHRHDELHTFCQREDVEHIRISALDHPNIVSGVPIVPGAIGKTRLQKRITNLGIGSRLYLSRIRGISPPEAKDALIQYVWCEAAAERFRLGTPVGREEMEEWAATNTDEEARGVDVANSETGDEAAIARGPGRRLTEVVSFPCPDANQLGAIVAQEIERDKTDPRYIGVDPVGVGAGCVNELKRLGHKVRHLSGARKAIPGVDTDELWSETDIDFEGREHPTGARVVEAERFADLRSQMHWRMPEDLRKETVDLAHDVELFSDLTTPTFKTVNGVIKVESKEEIKKRLGRSPNKGDAVIYWNWVRRR
;
A
#
# COMPACT_ATOMS: atom_id res chain seq x y z
N MET A 1 13.45 -20.46 -1.70
CA MET A 1 12.95 -21.84 -2.03
C MET A 1 13.85 -22.60 -3.00
N TRP A 2 14.02 -22.19 -4.28
CA TRP A 2 14.80 -22.99 -5.25
C TRP A 2 16.28 -23.14 -4.91
N LYS A 3 16.89 -22.15 -4.27
CA LYS A 3 18.25 -22.21 -3.75
C LYS A 3 18.37 -23.27 -2.65
N GLU A 4 17.44 -23.30 -1.72
CA GLU A 4 17.38 -24.28 -0.62
C GLU A 4 17.19 -25.71 -1.16
N ILE A 5 16.40 -25.88 -2.21
CA ILE A 5 16.27 -27.17 -2.92
C ILE A 5 17.65 -27.58 -3.50
N GLY A 6 18.40 -26.64 -4.09
CA GLY A 6 19.75 -26.88 -4.59
C GLY A 6 20.74 -27.30 -3.49
N ASP A 7 20.68 -26.61 -2.36
CA ASP A 7 21.55 -26.91 -1.22
C ASP A 7 21.26 -28.30 -0.62
N LEU A 8 19.99 -28.70 -0.58
CA LEU A 8 19.55 -30.03 -0.10
C LEU A 8 19.75 -31.13 -1.14
N PHE A 9 19.85 -30.80 -2.40
CA PHE A 9 19.93 -31.78 -3.50
C PHE A 9 21.18 -32.66 -3.40
N THR A 10 22.31 -32.13 -2.96
CA THR A 10 23.56 -32.87 -2.80
C THR A 10 23.41 -34.02 -1.82
N GLU A 11 22.68 -33.84 -0.73
CA GLU A 11 22.39 -34.92 0.23
C GLU A 11 21.33 -35.88 -0.31
N PHE A 12 20.28 -35.33 -0.89
CA PHE A 12 19.13 -36.04 -1.41
C PHE A 12 19.48 -36.95 -2.59
N SER A 13 20.36 -36.50 -3.49
CA SER A 13 20.81 -37.28 -4.66
C SER A 13 21.54 -38.59 -4.31
N LYS A 14 22.05 -38.71 -3.10
CA LYS A 14 22.67 -39.97 -2.62
C LYS A 14 21.62 -41.10 -2.48
N HIS A 15 20.38 -40.74 -2.19
CA HIS A 15 19.27 -41.69 -2.04
C HIS A 15 18.46 -41.86 -3.34
N PHE A 16 18.57 -40.93 -4.27
CA PHE A 16 17.92 -40.94 -5.57
C PHE A 16 18.92 -40.66 -6.69
N PRO A 17 19.76 -41.64 -7.06
CA PRO A 17 20.86 -41.45 -7.99
C PRO A 17 20.43 -41.08 -9.42
N THR A 18 19.18 -41.26 -9.76
CA THR A 18 18.60 -40.86 -11.04
C THR A 18 18.03 -39.43 -11.04
N ALA A 19 18.07 -38.74 -9.87
CA ALA A 19 17.55 -37.38 -9.77
C ALA A 19 18.52 -36.40 -10.46
N GLU A 20 17.92 -35.45 -11.19
CA GLU A 20 18.65 -34.38 -11.90
C GLU A 20 18.07 -33.04 -11.50
N LEU A 21 18.93 -32.04 -11.21
CA LEU A 21 18.54 -30.70 -10.87
C LEU A 21 18.91 -29.75 -12.03
N TYR A 22 17.91 -29.06 -12.55
CA TYR A 22 18.05 -28.00 -13.55
C TYR A 22 17.59 -26.66 -12.96
N THR A 23 17.85 -25.57 -13.66
CA THR A 23 17.31 -24.26 -13.27
C THR A 23 15.79 -24.28 -13.32
N GLY A 24 15.14 -24.15 -12.16
CA GLY A 24 13.68 -24.14 -12.03
C GLY A 24 13.03 -25.53 -12.15
N LYS A 25 13.80 -26.63 -12.19
CA LYS A 25 13.25 -27.98 -12.33
C LYS A 25 14.07 -29.03 -11.63
N LEU A 26 13.41 -29.88 -10.86
CA LEU A 26 13.96 -31.10 -10.29
C LEU A 26 13.26 -32.29 -10.92
N ARG A 27 14.02 -33.22 -11.54
CA ARG A 27 13.53 -34.48 -12.09
C ARG A 27 14.00 -35.62 -11.21
N MET A 28 13.08 -36.46 -10.76
CA MET A 28 13.39 -37.59 -9.88
C MET A 28 13.66 -38.88 -10.66
N LEU A 29 13.00 -39.08 -11.80
CA LEU A 29 13.17 -40.19 -12.70
C LEU A 29 13.39 -39.69 -14.12
N PRO A 30 14.17 -40.43 -14.95
CA PRO A 30 14.28 -40.10 -16.36
C PRO A 30 12.92 -40.10 -17.04
N ALA A 31 12.80 -39.30 -18.09
CA ALA A 31 11.61 -39.35 -18.95
C ALA A 31 11.44 -40.77 -19.52
N ASP A 32 10.18 -41.19 -19.70
CA ASP A 32 9.88 -42.46 -20.34
C ASP A 32 10.27 -42.42 -21.84
N THR A 33 10.04 -43.52 -22.54
CA THR A 33 10.37 -43.67 -23.96
C THR A 33 9.59 -42.69 -24.88
N GLU A 34 8.49 -42.11 -24.37
CA GLU A 34 7.71 -41.08 -25.04
C GLU A 34 8.12 -39.65 -24.64
N GLY A 35 9.15 -39.49 -23.80
CA GLY A 35 9.61 -38.20 -23.30
C GLY A 35 8.76 -37.62 -22.16
N LYS A 36 7.81 -38.40 -21.63
CA LYS A 36 6.95 -37.96 -20.52
C LYS A 36 7.69 -38.10 -19.19
N GLU A 37 7.71 -37.02 -18.45
CA GLU A 37 8.29 -36.97 -17.11
C GLU A 37 7.29 -37.52 -16.09
N LYS A 38 7.70 -38.55 -15.35
CA LYS A 38 6.81 -39.18 -14.37
C LYS A 38 6.89 -38.58 -12.98
N TRP A 39 8.08 -38.12 -12.58
CA TRP A 39 8.32 -37.54 -11.26
C TRP A 39 9.20 -36.29 -11.40
N ALA A 40 8.58 -35.13 -11.38
CA ALA A 40 9.29 -33.87 -11.49
C ALA A 40 8.64 -32.79 -10.62
N ALA A 41 9.45 -31.85 -10.12
CA ALA A 41 9.00 -30.59 -9.57
C ALA A 41 9.47 -29.45 -10.50
N THR A 42 8.55 -28.56 -10.85
CA THR A 42 8.85 -27.40 -11.70
C THR A 42 8.44 -26.13 -10.94
N ALA A 43 9.30 -25.11 -10.94
CA ALA A 43 8.99 -23.81 -10.38
C ALA A 43 9.12 -22.72 -11.44
N PHE A 44 8.20 -21.77 -11.42
CA PHE A 44 8.26 -20.57 -12.24
C PHE A 44 7.72 -19.39 -11.44
N VAL A 45 8.07 -18.18 -11.85
CA VAL A 45 7.67 -16.95 -11.20
C VAL A 45 6.62 -16.27 -12.08
N SER A 46 5.50 -15.89 -11.50
CA SER A 46 4.58 -14.93 -12.12
C SER A 46 5.15 -13.52 -11.86
N GLY A 47 5.27 -12.71 -12.88
CA GLY A 47 5.82 -11.36 -12.77
C GLY A 47 5.28 -10.47 -13.88
N VAL A 48 5.49 -9.19 -13.74
CA VAL A 48 5.00 -8.16 -14.63
C VAL A 48 5.37 -8.42 -16.09
N GLY A 49 4.35 -8.46 -16.94
CA GLY A 49 4.50 -8.79 -18.35
C GLY A 49 4.65 -10.28 -18.66
N ALA A 50 4.68 -11.15 -17.64
CA ALA A 50 4.78 -12.60 -17.78
C ALA A 50 3.49 -13.33 -17.41
N ASP A 51 2.39 -12.63 -17.16
CA ASP A 51 1.15 -13.24 -16.65
C ASP A 51 0.51 -14.18 -17.67
N GLU A 52 0.53 -13.83 -18.95
CA GLU A 52 0.05 -14.72 -20.02
C GLU A 52 0.96 -15.93 -20.20
N GLU A 53 2.29 -15.74 -20.11
CA GLU A 53 3.26 -16.83 -20.19
C GLU A 53 3.17 -17.76 -18.97
N ALA A 54 3.00 -17.19 -17.76
CA ALA A 54 2.82 -17.96 -16.54
C ALA A 54 1.49 -18.73 -16.54
N ALA A 55 0.40 -18.12 -17.00
CA ALA A 55 -0.89 -18.78 -17.16
C ALA A 55 -0.80 -19.93 -18.20
N THR A 56 -0.12 -19.69 -19.32
CA THR A 56 0.12 -20.71 -20.36
C THR A 56 0.96 -21.88 -19.82
N LYS A 57 2.00 -21.58 -19.04
CA LYS A 57 2.82 -22.62 -18.37
C LYS A 57 2.00 -23.42 -17.37
N ALA A 58 1.13 -22.76 -16.59
CA ALA A 58 0.23 -23.45 -15.66
C ALA A 58 -0.74 -24.38 -16.39
N GLN A 59 -1.35 -23.93 -17.48
CA GLN A 59 -2.28 -24.73 -18.30
C GLN A 59 -1.62 -25.96 -18.96
N GLY A 60 -0.32 -25.91 -19.20
CA GLY A 60 0.44 -27.04 -19.78
C GLY A 60 0.80 -28.16 -18.81
N LEU A 61 0.49 -28.02 -17.53
CA LEU A 61 0.82 -29.01 -16.52
C LEU A 61 -0.36 -29.98 -16.33
N HIS A 62 -0.14 -31.26 -16.63
CA HIS A 62 -1.14 -32.30 -16.44
C HIS A 62 -0.50 -33.54 -15.78
N GLY A 63 -1.22 -34.16 -14.87
CA GLY A 63 -0.82 -35.39 -14.20
C GLY A 63 -1.93 -36.02 -13.40
N GLU A 64 -1.86 -37.32 -13.23
CA GLU A 64 -2.81 -38.07 -12.37
C GLU A 64 -2.65 -37.64 -10.89
N HIS A 65 -1.41 -37.38 -10.48
CA HIS A 65 -1.06 -36.89 -9.14
C HIS A 65 -0.27 -35.61 -9.26
N MET A 66 -0.84 -34.50 -8.79
CA MET A 66 -0.16 -33.19 -8.76
C MET A 66 -0.32 -32.53 -7.41
N LEU A 67 0.74 -31.86 -6.95
CA LEU A 67 0.67 -30.86 -5.90
C LEU A 67 1.14 -29.54 -6.47
N ILE A 68 0.24 -28.57 -6.52
CA ILE A 68 0.54 -27.21 -6.90
C ILE A 68 0.71 -26.39 -5.63
N ILE A 69 1.80 -25.63 -5.52
CA ILE A 69 2.05 -24.74 -4.40
C ILE A 69 2.16 -23.32 -4.95
N THR A 70 1.28 -22.43 -4.51
CA THR A 70 1.38 -21.00 -4.78
C THR A 70 1.85 -20.29 -3.53
N GLU A 71 2.96 -19.55 -3.65
CA GLU A 71 3.54 -18.74 -2.59
C GLU A 71 3.25 -17.26 -2.87
N GLU A 72 3.06 -16.45 -1.82
CA GLU A 72 2.59 -15.06 -1.91
C GLU A 72 1.30 -14.93 -2.74
N THR A 73 0.38 -15.86 -2.51
CA THR A 73 -0.86 -15.99 -3.28
C THR A 73 -1.71 -14.71 -3.37
N PRO A 74 -1.75 -13.79 -2.37
CA PRO A 74 -2.48 -12.53 -2.51
C PRO A 74 -2.08 -11.70 -3.74
N GLY A 75 -0.80 -11.76 -4.13
CA GLY A 75 -0.24 -11.04 -5.28
C GLY A 75 -0.28 -11.81 -6.61
N ILE A 76 -0.85 -13.02 -6.65
CA ILE A 76 -0.94 -13.79 -7.90
C ILE A 76 -2.12 -13.27 -8.72
N PRO A 77 -1.91 -12.96 -10.02
CA PRO A 77 -3.00 -12.57 -10.90
C PRO A 77 -4.11 -13.61 -10.99
N ARG A 78 -5.36 -13.16 -10.98
CA ARG A 78 -6.54 -14.02 -11.06
C ARG A 78 -6.52 -14.99 -12.27
N ALA A 79 -5.98 -14.54 -13.40
CA ALA A 79 -5.86 -15.36 -14.60
C ALA A 79 -5.02 -16.64 -14.36
N ILE A 80 -3.96 -16.53 -13.54
CA ILE A 80 -3.09 -17.65 -13.17
C ILE A 80 -3.83 -18.59 -12.22
N MET A 81 -4.55 -18.07 -11.22
CA MET A 81 -5.34 -18.90 -10.31
C MET A 81 -6.43 -19.68 -11.06
N VAL A 82 -7.07 -19.05 -12.04
CA VAL A 82 -8.05 -19.72 -12.93
C VAL A 82 -7.37 -20.80 -13.80
N ALA A 83 -6.19 -20.53 -14.36
CA ALA A 83 -5.44 -21.48 -15.15
C ALA A 83 -5.04 -22.72 -14.32
N ILE A 84 -4.58 -22.51 -13.08
CA ILE A 84 -4.28 -23.57 -12.12
C ILE A 84 -5.51 -24.43 -11.84
N ASP A 85 -6.65 -23.81 -11.60
CA ASP A 85 -7.90 -24.50 -11.29
C ASP A 85 -8.38 -25.37 -12.47
N GLN A 86 -8.25 -24.86 -13.71
CA GLN A 86 -8.56 -25.62 -14.93
C GLN A 86 -7.61 -26.81 -15.17
N THR A 87 -6.37 -26.70 -14.71
CA THR A 87 -5.36 -27.76 -14.85
C THR A 87 -5.61 -28.94 -13.90
N ARG A 88 -6.26 -28.69 -12.76
CA ARG A 88 -6.58 -29.69 -11.73
C ARG A 88 -7.82 -30.49 -12.12
N SER A 89 -7.65 -31.46 -13.00
CA SER A 89 -8.77 -32.28 -13.54
C SER A 89 -8.92 -33.65 -12.90
N ALA A 90 -7.92 -34.14 -12.13
CA ALA A 90 -7.94 -35.44 -11.47
C ALA A 90 -8.16 -35.32 -9.96
N ASP A 91 -8.77 -36.32 -9.34
CA ASP A 91 -9.10 -36.35 -7.90
C ASP A 91 -7.86 -36.18 -6.98
N HIS A 92 -6.68 -36.59 -7.46
CA HIS A 92 -5.42 -36.48 -6.72
C HIS A 92 -4.62 -35.22 -7.04
N ASN A 93 -5.26 -34.20 -7.60
CA ASN A 93 -4.63 -32.92 -7.88
C ASN A 93 -4.91 -31.93 -6.75
N LEU A 94 -3.90 -31.66 -5.94
CA LEU A 94 -3.99 -30.79 -4.76
C LEU A 94 -3.41 -29.41 -5.06
N HIS A 95 -3.97 -28.39 -4.44
CA HIS A 95 -3.45 -27.02 -4.48
C HIS A 95 -3.27 -26.51 -3.05
N LEU A 96 -2.06 -26.12 -2.71
CA LEU A 96 -1.70 -25.43 -1.47
C LEU A 96 -1.39 -23.97 -1.76
N ALA A 97 -2.25 -23.07 -1.31
CA ALA A 97 -2.06 -21.63 -1.44
C ALA A 97 -1.52 -21.05 -0.12
N LEU A 98 -0.41 -20.34 -0.20
CA LEU A 98 0.29 -19.77 0.95
C LEU A 98 0.43 -18.25 0.80
N GLY A 99 0.33 -17.52 1.90
CA GLY A 99 0.56 -16.08 1.91
C GLY A 99 0.00 -15.39 3.15
N ASN A 100 0.31 -14.11 3.27
CA ASN A 100 -0.31 -13.24 4.24
C ASN A 100 -1.50 -12.54 3.56
N PRO A 101 -2.74 -12.65 4.05
CA PRO A 101 -3.90 -12.03 3.41
C PRO A 101 -3.77 -10.50 3.48
N ASP A 102 -3.86 -9.81 2.35
CA ASP A 102 -3.69 -8.36 2.29
C ASP A 102 -5.03 -7.62 2.39
N HIS A 103 -6.09 -8.17 1.80
CA HIS A 103 -7.46 -7.65 1.89
C HIS A 103 -8.50 -8.73 1.55
N ARG A 104 -9.81 -8.39 1.71
CA ARG A 104 -10.90 -9.35 1.48
C ARG A 104 -11.20 -9.67 0.00
N HIS A 105 -10.45 -9.08 -0.91
CA HIS A 105 -10.62 -9.28 -2.35
C HIS A 105 -9.35 -9.84 -3.00
N ASP A 106 -8.32 -10.18 -2.22
CA ASP A 106 -7.14 -10.85 -2.74
C ASP A 106 -7.43 -12.31 -3.13
N GLU A 107 -6.56 -12.89 -3.95
CA GLU A 107 -6.77 -14.24 -4.45
C GLU A 107 -6.63 -15.29 -3.35
N LEU A 108 -5.83 -15.06 -2.30
CA LEU A 108 -5.73 -15.96 -1.16
C LEU A 108 -7.05 -15.98 -0.38
N HIS A 109 -7.62 -14.80 -0.06
CA HIS A 109 -8.91 -14.74 0.64
C HIS A 109 -10.02 -15.36 -0.18
N THR A 110 -10.09 -15.03 -1.48
CA THR A 110 -11.07 -15.60 -2.41
C THR A 110 -10.97 -17.12 -2.47
N PHE A 111 -9.75 -17.65 -2.54
CA PHE A 111 -9.50 -19.09 -2.53
C PHE A 111 -9.94 -19.73 -1.20
N CYS A 112 -9.62 -19.12 -0.06
CA CYS A 112 -10.01 -19.62 1.27
C CYS A 112 -11.52 -19.58 1.55
N GLN A 113 -12.32 -18.84 0.76
CA GLN A 113 -13.79 -18.80 0.91
C GLN A 113 -14.51 -19.92 0.14
N ARG A 114 -13.79 -20.73 -0.62
CA ARG A 114 -14.38 -21.84 -1.39
C ARG A 114 -14.77 -22.98 -0.46
N GLU A 115 -15.87 -23.65 -0.75
CA GLU A 115 -16.38 -24.80 0.04
C GLU A 115 -15.48 -26.04 -0.05
N ASP A 116 -14.71 -26.18 -1.15
CA ASP A 116 -13.79 -27.29 -1.42
C ASP A 116 -12.37 -27.05 -0.88
N VAL A 117 -12.14 -25.97 -0.12
CA VAL A 117 -10.83 -25.59 0.40
C VAL A 117 -10.80 -25.63 1.92
N GLU A 118 -9.84 -26.38 2.48
CA GLU A 118 -9.52 -26.31 3.90
C GLU A 118 -8.67 -25.09 4.20
N HIS A 119 -9.20 -24.18 5.02
CA HIS A 119 -8.53 -22.95 5.42
C HIS A 119 -7.77 -23.12 6.74
N ILE A 120 -6.45 -23.11 6.68
CA ILE A 120 -5.57 -23.17 7.85
C ILE A 120 -5.02 -21.77 8.13
N ARG A 121 -5.48 -21.15 9.20
CA ARG A 121 -4.98 -19.87 9.68
C ARG A 121 -3.85 -20.05 10.67
N ILE A 122 -2.70 -19.44 10.40
CA ILE A 122 -1.53 -19.45 11.29
C ILE A 122 -1.32 -18.04 11.84
N SER A 123 -1.38 -17.89 13.16
CA SER A 123 -1.09 -16.63 13.84
C SER A 123 0.31 -16.67 14.45
N ALA A 124 1.06 -15.57 14.31
CA ALA A 124 2.35 -15.44 14.98
C ALA A 124 2.23 -15.51 16.52
N LEU A 125 1.05 -15.21 17.07
CA LEU A 125 0.79 -15.30 18.52
C LEU A 125 0.76 -16.76 19.02
N ASP A 126 0.43 -17.71 18.13
CA ASP A 126 0.31 -19.14 18.43
C ASP A 126 1.63 -19.91 18.17
N HIS A 127 2.68 -19.19 17.70
CA HIS A 127 3.97 -19.79 17.42
C HIS A 127 4.62 -20.39 18.69
N PRO A 128 5.23 -21.59 18.63
CA PRO A 128 5.80 -22.27 19.80
C PRO A 128 6.77 -21.41 20.62
N ASN A 129 7.66 -20.61 19.98
CA ASN A 129 8.57 -19.70 20.68
C ASN A 129 7.86 -18.59 21.45
N ILE A 130 6.66 -18.20 21.02
CA ILE A 130 5.87 -17.15 21.64
C ILE A 130 5.07 -17.70 22.81
N VAL A 131 4.43 -18.83 22.61
CA VAL A 131 3.60 -19.50 23.63
C VAL A 131 4.47 -19.97 24.81
N SER A 132 5.60 -20.63 24.51
CA SER A 132 6.50 -21.13 25.55
C SER A 132 7.40 -20.06 26.17
N GLY A 133 7.65 -18.96 25.44
CA GLY A 133 8.60 -17.92 25.85
C GLY A 133 10.08 -18.28 25.67
N VAL A 134 10.38 -19.47 25.11
CA VAL A 134 11.75 -19.95 24.84
C VAL A 134 11.92 -20.30 23.35
N PRO A 135 13.15 -20.25 22.80
CA PRO A 135 13.38 -20.49 21.38
C PRO A 135 13.35 -22.01 21.03
N ILE A 136 12.14 -22.60 21.01
CA ILE A 136 11.94 -24.00 20.63
C ILE A 136 12.32 -24.23 19.17
N VAL A 137 11.98 -23.28 18.29
CA VAL A 137 12.33 -23.32 16.86
C VAL A 137 13.45 -22.31 16.62
N PRO A 138 14.71 -22.76 16.42
CA PRO A 138 15.84 -21.87 16.16
C PRO A 138 15.62 -21.04 14.89
N GLY A 139 16.00 -19.76 14.93
CA GLY A 139 15.86 -18.84 13.79
C GLY A 139 14.48 -18.26 13.55
N ALA A 140 13.43 -18.81 14.20
CA ALA A 140 12.09 -18.25 14.14
C ALA A 140 11.88 -17.06 15.10
N ILE A 141 10.76 -16.36 14.92
CA ILE A 141 10.46 -15.15 15.70
C ILE A 141 10.42 -15.41 17.22
N GLY A 142 11.12 -14.58 18.00
CA GLY A 142 11.07 -14.60 19.46
C GLY A 142 10.12 -13.53 20.03
N LYS A 143 9.74 -13.69 21.29
CA LYS A 143 8.75 -12.85 21.98
C LYS A 143 9.08 -11.35 21.94
N THR A 144 10.32 -10.98 22.23
CA THR A 144 10.74 -9.57 22.23
C THR A 144 10.63 -8.93 20.83
N ARG A 145 11.03 -9.68 19.78
CA ARG A 145 10.93 -9.17 18.42
C ARG A 145 9.48 -9.07 17.94
N LEU A 146 8.64 -10.04 18.31
CA LEU A 146 7.21 -9.98 18.03
C LEU A 146 6.56 -8.78 18.70
N GLN A 147 6.88 -8.52 19.98
CA GLN A 147 6.34 -7.37 20.71
C GLN A 147 6.71 -6.04 20.05
N LYS A 148 7.97 -5.86 19.66
CA LYS A 148 8.41 -4.67 18.91
C LYS A 148 7.64 -4.53 17.59
N ARG A 149 7.44 -5.63 16.87
CA ARG A 149 6.70 -5.63 15.61
C ARG A 149 5.22 -5.27 15.81
N ILE A 150 4.58 -5.79 16.85
CA ILE A 150 3.20 -5.44 17.22
C ILE A 150 3.10 -3.94 17.56
N THR A 151 4.03 -3.42 18.33
CA THR A 151 4.08 -1.98 18.67
C THR A 151 4.22 -1.12 17.41
N ASN A 152 5.10 -1.49 16.49
CA ASN A 152 5.32 -0.74 15.26
C ASN A 152 4.12 -0.81 14.30
N LEU A 153 3.47 -1.97 14.20
CA LEU A 153 2.32 -2.15 13.31
C LEU A 153 1.03 -1.54 13.88
N GLY A 154 0.91 -1.49 15.22
CA GLY A 154 -0.31 -1.08 15.93
C GLY A 154 -1.35 -2.20 16.02
N ILE A 155 -1.79 -2.47 17.26
CA ILE A 155 -2.84 -3.48 17.53
C ILE A 155 -4.14 -3.06 16.81
N GLY A 156 -4.72 -3.99 16.05
CA GLY A 156 -5.96 -3.74 15.30
C GLY A 156 -5.77 -3.08 13.93
N SER A 157 -4.55 -2.66 13.58
CA SER A 157 -4.26 -2.19 12.24
C SER A 157 -4.43 -3.29 11.18
N ARG A 158 -4.61 -2.91 9.92
CA ARG A 158 -4.68 -3.87 8.80
C ARG A 158 -3.44 -4.77 8.77
N LEU A 159 -2.25 -4.18 8.93
CA LEU A 159 -0.98 -4.92 8.96
C LEU A 159 -0.88 -5.87 10.15
N TYR A 160 -1.36 -5.49 11.33
CA TYR A 160 -1.44 -6.38 12.48
C TYR A 160 -2.37 -7.56 12.20
N LEU A 161 -3.53 -7.32 11.61
CA LEU A 161 -4.48 -8.39 11.25
C LEU A 161 -3.84 -9.34 10.24
N SER A 162 -3.26 -8.82 9.17
CA SER A 162 -2.63 -9.59 8.10
C SER A 162 -1.36 -10.31 8.60
N ARG A 163 -0.35 -9.57 9.06
CA ARG A 163 1.01 -10.07 9.27
C ARG A 163 1.25 -10.74 10.63
N ILE A 164 0.38 -10.49 11.62
CA ILE A 164 0.48 -11.09 12.96
C ILE A 164 -0.63 -12.10 13.19
N ARG A 165 -1.86 -11.77 12.82
CA ARG A 165 -3.02 -12.61 13.09
C ARG A 165 -3.37 -13.56 11.94
N GLY A 166 -2.84 -13.38 10.74
CA GLY A 166 -3.22 -14.15 9.53
C GLY A 166 -4.71 -14.00 9.21
N ILE A 167 -5.26 -12.80 9.38
CA ILE A 167 -6.68 -12.48 9.14
C ILE A 167 -6.77 -11.48 8.01
N SER A 168 -7.58 -11.76 7.00
CA SER A 168 -7.89 -10.79 5.94
C SER A 168 -8.55 -9.54 6.55
N PRO A 169 -7.89 -8.39 6.51
CA PRO A 169 -8.43 -7.19 7.12
C PRO A 169 -9.71 -6.74 6.40
N PRO A 170 -10.76 -6.35 7.15
CA PRO A 170 -11.95 -5.80 6.55
C PRO A 170 -11.66 -4.42 5.97
N GLU A 171 -12.26 -4.10 4.83
CA GLU A 171 -12.38 -2.71 4.40
C GLU A 171 -13.46 -2.02 5.26
N ALA A 172 -13.15 -0.85 5.78
CA ALA A 172 -14.16 -0.03 6.41
C ALA A 172 -15.12 0.46 5.31
N LYS A 173 -16.45 0.35 5.53
CA LYS A 173 -17.46 0.81 4.56
C LYS A 173 -17.36 2.31 4.26
N ASP A 174 -16.81 3.05 5.20
CA ASP A 174 -16.56 4.49 5.19
C ASP A 174 -15.07 4.83 5.04
N ALA A 175 -14.23 3.88 4.57
CA ALA A 175 -12.83 4.16 4.26
C ALA A 175 -12.75 5.21 3.15
N LEU A 176 -11.92 6.22 3.37
CA LEU A 176 -11.70 7.30 2.42
C LEU A 176 -11.01 6.80 1.15
N ILE A 177 -10.03 5.91 1.31
CA ILE A 177 -9.24 5.31 0.24
C ILE A 177 -9.35 3.80 0.34
N GLN A 178 -9.66 3.14 -0.79
CA GLN A 178 -9.66 1.69 -0.86
C GLN A 178 -8.26 1.17 -1.17
N TYR A 179 -7.91 0.04 -0.58
CA TYR A 179 -6.58 -0.55 -0.73
C TYR A 179 -6.24 -0.87 -2.19
N VAL A 180 -7.22 -1.37 -2.95
CA VAL A 180 -7.07 -1.70 -4.37
C VAL A 180 -6.67 -0.50 -5.24
N TRP A 181 -7.04 0.73 -4.85
CA TRP A 181 -6.61 1.93 -5.57
C TRP A 181 -5.12 2.23 -5.35
N CYS A 182 -4.62 1.98 -4.14
CA CYS A 182 -3.18 2.12 -3.82
C CYS A 182 -2.35 1.06 -4.58
N GLU A 183 -2.83 -0.19 -4.64
CA GLU A 183 -2.18 -1.24 -5.41
C GLU A 183 -2.14 -0.93 -6.91
N ALA A 184 -3.26 -0.47 -7.48
CA ALA A 184 -3.30 -0.07 -8.89
C ALA A 184 -2.32 1.09 -9.18
N ALA A 185 -2.20 2.06 -8.25
CA ALA A 185 -1.25 3.17 -8.37
C ALA A 185 0.21 2.68 -8.29
N ALA A 186 0.50 1.69 -7.44
CA ALA A 186 1.82 1.09 -7.35
C ALA A 186 2.18 0.27 -8.57
N GLU A 187 1.22 -0.43 -9.13
CA GLU A 187 1.42 -1.19 -10.36
C GLU A 187 1.71 -0.26 -11.55
N ARG A 188 0.96 0.84 -11.71
CA ARG A 188 1.28 1.87 -12.70
C ARG A 188 2.68 2.47 -12.50
N PHE A 189 3.05 2.75 -11.24
CA PHE A 189 4.39 3.24 -10.91
C PHE A 189 5.47 2.26 -11.39
N ARG A 190 5.30 0.98 -11.10
CA ARG A 190 6.23 -0.11 -11.44
C ARG A 190 6.34 -0.31 -12.95
N LEU A 191 5.22 -0.31 -13.66
CA LEU A 191 5.17 -0.49 -15.12
C LEU A 191 5.65 0.73 -15.89
N GLY A 192 5.67 1.92 -15.26
CA GLY A 192 5.90 3.18 -15.96
C GLY A 192 4.81 3.46 -17.00
N THR A 193 3.58 2.99 -16.78
CA THR A 193 2.46 3.06 -17.74
C THR A 193 2.18 4.51 -18.12
N PRO A 194 2.18 4.86 -19.40
CA PRO A 194 1.78 6.19 -19.83
C PRO A 194 0.29 6.40 -19.52
N VAL A 195 -0.07 7.57 -19.07
CA VAL A 195 -1.48 8.01 -19.00
C VAL A 195 -1.95 8.36 -20.39
N GLY A 196 -3.25 8.23 -20.64
CA GLY A 196 -3.87 8.67 -21.88
C GLY A 196 -3.59 10.16 -22.13
N ARG A 197 -3.60 10.57 -23.39
CA ARG A 197 -3.23 11.93 -23.79
C ARG A 197 -4.19 12.97 -23.20
N GLU A 198 -5.48 12.69 -23.18
CA GLU A 198 -6.50 13.60 -22.63
C GLU A 198 -6.34 13.78 -21.12
N GLU A 199 -6.12 12.68 -20.37
CA GLU A 199 -5.88 12.74 -18.93
C GLU A 199 -4.59 13.49 -18.60
N MET A 200 -3.56 13.36 -19.43
CA MET A 200 -2.31 14.12 -19.26
C MET A 200 -2.48 15.61 -19.55
N GLU A 201 -3.26 15.99 -20.54
CA GLU A 201 -3.56 17.39 -20.84
C GLU A 201 -4.40 18.03 -19.72
N GLU A 202 -5.43 17.34 -19.21
CA GLU A 202 -6.23 17.78 -18.06
C GLU A 202 -5.36 17.89 -16.80
N TRP A 203 -4.53 16.88 -16.55
CA TRP A 203 -3.60 16.88 -15.42
C TRP A 203 -2.60 18.04 -15.50
N ALA A 204 -1.98 18.26 -16.64
CA ALA A 204 -1.01 19.34 -16.85
C ALA A 204 -1.60 20.73 -16.69
N ALA A 205 -2.89 20.89 -16.92
CA ALA A 205 -3.56 22.18 -16.73
C ALA A 205 -3.63 22.60 -15.25
N THR A 206 -3.68 21.63 -14.32
CA THR A 206 -3.89 21.87 -12.89
C THR A 206 -2.72 21.48 -11.99
N ASN A 207 -1.71 20.79 -12.52
CA ASN A 207 -0.59 20.25 -11.77
C ASN A 207 0.76 20.73 -12.33
N THR A 208 1.85 20.36 -11.67
CA THR A 208 3.22 20.64 -12.09
C THR A 208 4.01 19.36 -12.23
N ASP A 209 4.98 19.35 -13.15
CA ASP A 209 6.00 18.29 -13.25
C ASP A 209 7.23 18.57 -12.35
N GLU A 210 7.21 19.69 -11.63
CA GLU A 210 8.25 20.03 -10.68
C GLU A 210 8.30 19.04 -9.51
N GLU A 211 9.47 18.91 -8.93
CA GLU A 211 9.66 18.14 -7.71
C GLU A 211 8.84 18.74 -6.57
N ALA A 212 7.99 17.95 -5.95
CA ALA A 212 7.15 18.35 -4.83
C ALA A 212 7.49 17.57 -3.56
N ARG A 213 7.29 18.19 -2.40
CA ARG A 213 7.48 17.55 -1.10
C ARG A 213 6.33 17.82 -0.14
N GLY A 214 5.94 16.78 0.58
CA GLY A 214 5.07 16.89 1.75
C GLY A 214 5.84 16.50 3.00
N VAL A 215 5.75 17.30 4.04
CA VAL A 215 6.49 17.12 5.29
C VAL A 215 5.52 17.04 6.46
N ASP A 216 5.45 15.89 7.10
CA ASP A 216 4.78 15.70 8.38
C ASP A 216 5.82 15.83 9.50
N VAL A 217 5.61 16.81 10.39
CA VAL A 217 6.61 17.20 11.39
C VAL A 217 6.37 16.49 12.69
N ALA A 218 7.38 15.83 13.21
CA ALA A 218 7.42 15.33 14.59
C ALA A 218 8.54 16.01 15.39
N ASN A 219 8.44 15.89 16.71
CA ASN A 219 9.44 16.40 17.66
C ASN A 219 9.54 15.38 18.80
N SER A 220 10.10 14.20 18.51
CA SER A 220 10.18 13.10 19.47
C SER A 220 11.34 12.17 19.14
N GLU A 221 12.07 11.74 20.16
CA GLU A 221 13.13 10.72 20.03
C GLU A 221 12.55 9.29 20.03
N THR A 222 11.43 9.08 20.70
CA THR A 222 10.89 7.74 20.97
C THR A 222 9.39 7.62 20.65
N GLY A 223 8.76 8.69 20.18
CA GLY A 223 7.33 8.77 19.88
C GLY A 223 7.05 8.80 18.39
N ASP A 224 6.30 9.81 17.96
CA ASP A 224 5.95 9.96 16.55
C ASP A 224 7.18 10.32 15.71
N GLU A 225 7.31 9.72 14.54
CA GLU A 225 8.38 9.99 13.57
C GLU A 225 7.98 11.15 12.64
N ALA A 226 8.96 11.91 12.18
CA ALA A 226 8.77 12.82 11.06
C ALA A 226 8.72 12.02 9.76
N ALA A 227 8.00 12.52 8.76
CA ALA A 227 7.95 11.90 7.45
C ALA A 227 8.12 12.92 6.32
N ILE A 228 8.81 12.52 5.26
CA ILE A 228 8.97 13.30 4.04
C ILE A 228 8.54 12.44 2.86
N ALA A 229 7.58 12.94 2.09
CA ALA A 229 7.14 12.37 0.82
C ALA A 229 7.66 13.24 -0.32
N ARG A 230 8.17 12.63 -1.39
CA ARG A 230 8.76 13.36 -2.52
C ARG A 230 8.55 12.68 -3.86
N GLY A 231 8.49 13.48 -4.90
CA GLY A 231 8.43 13.02 -6.28
C GLY A 231 7.93 14.09 -7.24
N PRO A 232 8.33 13.99 -8.51
CA PRO A 232 7.93 14.93 -9.53
C PRO A 232 6.54 14.61 -10.06
N GLY A 233 5.80 15.65 -10.33
CA GLY A 233 4.54 15.54 -11.04
C GLY A 233 3.55 14.57 -10.37
N ARG A 234 3.12 13.57 -11.13
CA ARG A 234 2.19 12.55 -10.67
C ARG A 234 2.84 11.40 -9.89
N ARG A 235 4.16 11.30 -9.87
CA ARG A 235 4.89 10.13 -9.34
C ARG A 235 5.44 10.39 -7.95
N LEU A 236 4.88 9.73 -6.95
CA LEU A 236 5.50 9.65 -5.63
C LEU A 236 6.66 8.65 -5.69
N THR A 237 7.89 9.15 -5.73
CA THR A 237 9.08 8.31 -5.87
C THR A 237 9.57 7.74 -4.57
N GLU A 238 9.35 8.46 -3.46
CA GLU A 238 9.82 8.03 -2.15
C GLU A 238 8.99 8.65 -1.02
N VAL A 239 8.80 7.88 0.03
CA VAL A 239 8.35 8.34 1.33
C VAL A 239 9.22 7.72 2.41
N VAL A 240 9.79 8.55 3.26
CA VAL A 240 10.64 8.12 4.37
C VAL A 240 10.07 8.61 5.69
N SER A 241 10.18 7.81 6.73
CA SER A 241 9.93 8.24 8.12
C SER A 241 11.15 7.95 8.98
N PHE A 242 11.40 8.82 9.95
CA PHE A 242 12.55 8.72 10.83
C PHE A 242 12.30 9.46 12.15
N PRO A 243 12.92 9.01 13.27
CA PRO A 243 12.91 9.75 14.53
C PRO A 243 13.49 11.14 14.35
N CYS A 244 12.77 12.16 14.79
CA CYS A 244 13.22 13.56 14.70
C CYS A 244 13.00 14.26 16.05
N PRO A 245 14.04 14.40 16.87
CA PRO A 245 13.92 15.01 18.19
C PRO A 245 13.79 16.53 18.17
N ASP A 246 14.11 17.18 17.04
CA ASP A 246 14.08 18.63 16.89
C ASP A 246 13.48 19.05 15.53
N ALA A 247 12.36 19.73 15.57
CA ALA A 247 11.67 20.24 14.39
C ALA A 247 12.53 21.27 13.59
N ASN A 248 13.46 21.98 14.24
CA ASN A 248 14.38 22.88 13.52
C ASN A 248 15.39 22.06 12.71
N GLN A 249 15.86 20.93 13.25
CA GLN A 249 16.73 20.02 12.51
C GLN A 249 16.03 19.47 11.26
N LEU A 250 14.74 19.13 11.37
CA LEU A 250 13.95 18.75 10.18
C LEU A 250 13.90 19.87 9.16
N GLY A 251 13.68 21.11 9.59
CA GLY A 251 13.72 22.29 8.72
C GLY A 251 15.04 22.44 7.98
N ALA A 252 16.17 22.18 8.67
CA ALA A 252 17.50 22.20 8.06
C ALA A 252 17.70 21.07 7.03
N ILE A 253 17.20 19.85 7.33
CA ILE A 253 17.22 18.71 6.39
C ILE A 253 16.44 19.05 5.12
N VAL A 254 15.22 19.54 5.26
CA VAL A 254 14.37 19.95 4.12
C VAL A 254 15.03 21.07 3.31
N ALA A 255 15.68 22.05 3.97
CA ALA A 255 16.42 23.11 3.28
C ALA A 255 17.59 22.55 2.46
N GLN A 256 18.36 21.60 3.00
CA GLN A 256 19.44 20.94 2.26
C GLN A 256 18.90 20.17 1.03
N GLU A 257 17.75 19.52 1.15
CA GLU A 257 17.11 18.86 0.00
C GLU A 257 16.65 19.86 -1.06
N ILE A 258 16.11 21.02 -0.65
CA ILE A 258 15.73 22.12 -1.56
C ILE A 258 16.95 22.57 -2.39
N GLU A 259 18.07 22.83 -1.71
CA GLU A 259 19.30 23.30 -2.36
C GLU A 259 19.91 22.22 -3.29
N ARG A 260 19.91 20.97 -2.83
CA ARG A 260 20.43 19.84 -3.61
C ARG A 260 19.68 19.62 -4.90
N ASP A 261 18.34 19.59 -4.80
CA ASP A 261 17.44 19.18 -5.89
C ASP A 261 16.91 20.40 -6.67
N LYS A 262 17.23 21.62 -6.20
CA LYS A 262 16.75 22.90 -6.74
C LYS A 262 15.22 23.00 -6.80
N THR A 263 14.56 22.39 -5.79
CA THR A 263 13.09 22.38 -5.71
C THR A 263 12.59 23.79 -5.44
N ASP A 264 11.57 24.23 -6.16
CA ASP A 264 10.89 25.49 -5.85
C ASP A 264 10.13 25.34 -4.51
N PRO A 265 10.40 26.20 -3.50
CA PRO A 265 9.77 26.11 -2.19
C PRO A 265 8.23 26.19 -2.22
N ARG A 266 7.64 26.71 -3.30
CA ARG A 266 6.17 26.73 -3.51
C ARG A 266 5.56 25.33 -3.62
N TYR A 267 6.36 24.32 -3.99
CA TYR A 267 5.94 22.92 -4.08
C TYR A 267 6.30 22.10 -2.83
N ILE A 268 6.55 22.76 -1.71
CA ILE A 268 6.83 22.12 -0.43
C ILE A 268 5.72 22.47 0.55
N GLY A 269 5.04 21.46 1.06
CA GLY A 269 3.94 21.56 2.03
C GLY A 269 4.37 21.11 3.41
N VAL A 270 4.17 21.95 4.41
CA VAL A 270 4.48 21.65 5.82
C VAL A 270 3.30 22.06 6.69
N ASP A 271 2.89 21.21 7.64
CA ASP A 271 1.93 21.63 8.66
C ASP A 271 2.64 22.55 9.69
N PRO A 272 2.26 23.82 9.82
CA PRO A 272 2.89 24.75 10.74
C PRO A 272 2.37 24.65 12.18
N VAL A 273 1.40 23.76 12.47
CA VAL A 273 0.70 23.72 13.76
C VAL A 273 1.53 22.98 14.80
N GLY A 274 1.57 23.50 16.02
CA GLY A 274 2.29 22.89 17.13
C GLY A 274 3.79 22.76 16.86
N VAL A 275 4.29 21.54 16.87
CA VAL A 275 5.72 21.23 16.64
C VAL A 275 6.21 21.65 15.23
N GLY A 276 5.32 21.71 14.26
CA GLY A 276 5.66 22.11 12.89
C GLY A 276 6.13 23.56 12.75
N ALA A 277 5.79 24.42 13.71
CA ALA A 277 6.26 25.81 13.71
C ALA A 277 7.81 25.91 13.72
N GLY A 278 8.51 25.01 14.42
CA GLY A 278 9.97 24.95 14.43
C GLY A 278 10.56 24.73 13.05
N CYS A 279 10.05 23.72 12.33
CA CYS A 279 10.47 23.40 10.97
C CYS A 279 10.24 24.59 10.01
N VAL A 280 9.05 25.16 10.04
CA VAL A 280 8.70 26.31 9.18
C VAL A 280 9.55 27.54 9.48
N ASN A 281 9.81 27.85 10.76
CA ASN A 281 10.64 28.98 11.16
C ASN A 281 12.09 28.81 10.71
N GLU A 282 12.63 27.60 10.82
CA GLU A 282 13.98 27.30 10.35
C GLU A 282 14.10 27.43 8.82
N LEU A 283 13.14 26.87 8.07
CA LEU A 283 13.07 27.05 6.61
C LEU A 283 13.02 28.53 6.22
N LYS A 284 12.19 29.32 6.92
CA LYS A 284 12.12 30.78 6.69
C LYS A 284 13.43 31.47 7.02
N ARG A 285 14.11 31.08 8.11
CA ARG A 285 15.43 31.65 8.51
C ARG A 285 16.48 31.36 7.42
N LEU A 286 16.42 30.21 6.77
CA LEU A 286 17.29 29.80 5.67
C LEU A 286 16.87 30.36 4.31
N GLY A 287 15.82 31.21 4.27
CA GLY A 287 15.38 31.88 3.06
C GLY A 287 14.32 31.18 2.22
N HIS A 288 13.83 30.01 2.66
CA HIS A 288 12.84 29.23 1.95
C HIS A 288 11.42 29.54 2.41
N LYS A 289 10.55 29.97 1.48
CA LYS A 289 9.13 30.25 1.74
C LYS A 289 8.28 29.09 1.24
N VAL A 290 7.99 28.14 2.13
CA VAL A 290 7.19 26.96 1.84
C VAL A 290 5.70 27.20 2.06
N ARG A 291 4.85 26.31 1.55
CA ARG A 291 3.39 26.35 1.76
C ARG A 291 3.01 25.82 3.14
N HIS A 292 2.26 26.62 3.87
CA HIS A 292 1.76 26.24 5.20
C HIS A 292 0.40 25.55 5.08
N LEU A 293 0.34 24.28 5.44
CA LEU A 293 -0.84 23.42 5.32
C LEU A 293 -1.46 23.15 6.71
N SER A 294 -2.05 24.17 7.31
CA SER A 294 -2.75 24.01 8.58
C SER A 294 -4.12 23.35 8.37
N GLY A 295 -4.24 22.09 8.80
CA GLY A 295 -5.44 21.30 8.61
C GLY A 295 -6.70 21.88 9.26
N ALA A 296 -6.57 22.64 10.34
CA ALA A 296 -7.69 23.27 11.06
C ALA A 296 -8.24 24.53 10.36
N ARG A 297 -7.61 25.02 9.30
CA ARG A 297 -8.11 26.15 8.52
C ARG A 297 -9.40 25.76 7.79
N LYS A 298 -10.20 26.78 7.42
CA LYS A 298 -11.29 26.61 6.47
C LYS A 298 -10.76 26.02 5.16
N ALA A 299 -11.57 25.21 4.50
CA ALA A 299 -11.30 24.73 3.16
C ALA A 299 -11.04 25.92 2.22
N ILE A 300 -10.14 25.73 1.27
CA ILE A 300 -9.74 26.78 0.32
C ILE A 300 -10.73 26.75 -0.84
N PRO A 301 -11.28 27.89 -1.29
CA PRO A 301 -12.04 27.95 -2.51
C PRO A 301 -11.23 27.33 -3.65
N GLY A 302 -11.70 26.24 -4.19
CA GLY A 302 -11.12 25.58 -5.35
C GLY A 302 -11.83 26.03 -6.63
N VAL A 303 -11.51 25.35 -7.72
CA VAL A 303 -12.30 25.43 -8.94
C VAL A 303 -13.68 24.90 -8.64
N ASP A 304 -14.72 25.57 -9.17
CA ASP A 304 -16.09 25.08 -9.09
C ASP A 304 -16.12 23.60 -9.54
N THR A 305 -16.80 22.76 -8.76
CA THR A 305 -17.01 21.37 -9.15
C THR A 305 -18.02 21.32 -10.31
N ASP A 306 -18.05 20.24 -11.08
CA ASP A 306 -19.10 20.01 -12.06
C ASP A 306 -20.44 19.60 -11.41
N GLU A 307 -20.46 19.46 -10.07
CA GLU A 307 -21.66 19.18 -9.31
C GLU A 307 -22.55 20.43 -9.20
N LEU A 308 -23.83 20.22 -9.38
CA LEU A 308 -24.83 21.27 -9.25
C LEU A 308 -25.64 21.04 -7.99
N TRP A 309 -26.04 22.14 -7.31
CA TRP A 309 -26.96 22.09 -6.19
C TRP A 309 -28.30 21.53 -6.62
N SER A 310 -28.85 20.56 -5.91
CA SER A 310 -30.20 20.06 -6.06
C SER A 310 -31.15 20.78 -5.11
N GLU A 311 -32.47 20.60 -5.30
CA GLU A 311 -33.49 21.21 -4.42
C GLU A 311 -33.42 20.75 -2.96
N THR A 312 -32.72 19.66 -2.69
CA THR A 312 -32.63 19.06 -1.35
C THR A 312 -31.27 19.33 -0.68
N ASP A 313 -30.31 19.93 -1.40
CA ASP A 313 -28.98 20.17 -0.87
C ASP A 313 -28.92 21.51 -0.13
N ILE A 314 -28.30 21.51 1.02
CA ILE A 314 -27.98 22.68 1.81
C ILE A 314 -26.44 22.75 2.02
N ASP A 315 -25.89 23.95 2.11
CA ASP A 315 -24.46 24.12 2.39
C ASP A 315 -24.12 23.85 3.88
N PHE A 316 -22.85 23.94 4.16
CA PHE A 316 -22.29 23.76 5.51
C PHE A 316 -22.89 24.69 6.57
N GLU A 317 -23.32 25.89 6.21
CA GLU A 317 -23.97 26.86 7.12
C GLU A 317 -25.48 26.66 7.19
N GLY A 318 -26.03 25.63 6.50
CA GLY A 318 -27.45 25.34 6.45
C GLY A 318 -28.23 26.24 5.50
N ARG A 319 -27.55 26.86 4.52
CA ARG A 319 -28.20 27.76 3.53
C ARG A 319 -28.58 26.97 2.29
N GLU A 320 -29.71 27.33 1.74
CA GLU A 320 -30.16 26.84 0.44
C GLU A 320 -29.43 27.60 -0.67
N HIS A 321 -29.04 26.90 -1.70
CA HIS A 321 -28.44 27.47 -2.92
C HIS A 321 -29.44 27.38 -4.08
N PRO A 322 -29.36 28.26 -5.08
CA PRO A 322 -30.19 28.14 -6.27
C PRO A 322 -29.93 26.78 -6.96
N THR A 323 -31.01 26.03 -7.20
CA THR A 323 -30.98 24.77 -7.94
C THR A 323 -30.27 24.96 -9.28
N GLY A 324 -29.28 24.12 -9.57
CA GLY A 324 -28.46 24.21 -10.78
C GLY A 324 -27.28 25.19 -10.68
N ALA A 325 -27.08 25.86 -9.52
CA ALA A 325 -25.78 26.54 -9.28
C ALA A 325 -24.66 25.55 -9.04
N ARG A 326 -23.42 25.89 -9.47
CA ARG A 326 -22.26 25.02 -9.23
C ARG A 326 -21.88 25.01 -7.76
N VAL A 327 -21.57 23.82 -7.24
CA VAL A 327 -21.08 23.65 -5.87
C VAL A 327 -19.66 24.17 -5.79
N VAL A 328 -19.40 25.13 -4.90
CA VAL A 328 -18.03 25.59 -4.60
C VAL A 328 -17.33 24.51 -3.78
N GLU A 329 -16.18 24.05 -4.22
CA GLU A 329 -15.45 22.94 -3.58
C GLU A 329 -15.24 23.16 -2.07
N ALA A 330 -14.94 24.40 -1.65
CA ALA A 330 -14.74 24.72 -0.24
C ALA A 330 -15.97 24.46 0.65
N GLU A 331 -17.17 24.51 0.08
CA GLU A 331 -18.43 24.34 0.81
C GLU A 331 -18.73 22.86 1.10
N ARG A 332 -18.02 21.95 0.44
CA ARG A 332 -18.14 20.50 0.65
C ARG A 332 -17.37 19.97 1.86
N PHE A 333 -16.43 20.72 2.40
CA PHE A 333 -15.49 20.24 3.41
C PHE A 333 -15.54 21.06 4.70
N ALA A 334 -15.52 20.36 5.82
CA ALA A 334 -15.50 20.96 7.15
C ALA A 334 -14.23 21.81 7.42
N ASP A 335 -13.11 21.42 6.85
CA ASP A 335 -11.80 22.01 7.05
C ASP A 335 -10.85 21.67 5.91
N LEU A 336 -9.67 22.31 5.90
CA LEU A 336 -8.64 22.08 4.90
C LEU A 336 -8.08 20.65 4.99
N ARG A 337 -8.01 20.04 6.18
CA ARG A 337 -7.60 18.63 6.33
C ARG A 337 -8.52 17.72 5.51
N SER A 338 -9.80 17.88 5.68
CA SER A 338 -10.80 17.09 4.96
C SER A 338 -10.71 17.27 3.45
N GLN A 339 -10.49 18.50 2.99
CA GLN A 339 -10.29 18.81 1.58
C GLN A 339 -9.02 18.17 1.01
N MET A 340 -7.87 18.30 1.71
CA MET A 340 -6.61 17.71 1.28
C MET A 340 -6.69 16.18 1.20
N HIS A 341 -7.27 15.55 2.22
CA HIS A 341 -7.45 14.09 2.25
C HIS A 341 -8.39 13.60 1.16
N TRP A 342 -9.45 14.35 0.84
CA TRP A 342 -10.41 13.98 -0.20
C TRP A 342 -9.81 13.99 -1.61
N ARG A 343 -8.81 14.82 -1.84
CA ARG A 343 -8.12 14.90 -3.14
C ARG A 343 -7.39 13.61 -3.49
N MET A 344 -6.83 12.92 -2.51
CA MET A 344 -6.06 11.70 -2.77
C MET A 344 -6.89 10.56 -3.39
N PRO A 345 -8.08 10.17 -2.86
CA PRO A 345 -8.93 9.18 -3.50
C PRO A 345 -9.44 9.61 -4.88
N GLU A 346 -9.65 10.91 -5.11
CA GLU A 346 -10.00 11.40 -6.45
C GLU A 346 -8.87 11.16 -7.44
N ASP A 347 -7.64 11.49 -7.06
CA ASP A 347 -6.46 11.26 -7.90
C ASP A 347 -6.19 9.78 -8.15
N LEU A 348 -6.37 8.94 -7.13
CA LEU A 348 -6.24 7.49 -7.28
C LEU A 348 -7.27 6.91 -8.25
N ARG A 349 -8.54 7.35 -8.16
CA ARG A 349 -9.62 6.91 -9.07
C ARG A 349 -9.47 7.44 -10.49
N LYS A 350 -8.97 8.67 -10.65
CA LYS A 350 -8.68 9.29 -11.95
C LYS A 350 -7.32 8.84 -12.51
N GLU A 351 -6.59 7.98 -11.80
CA GLU A 351 -5.28 7.47 -12.20
C GLU A 351 -4.23 8.57 -12.43
N THR A 352 -4.38 9.72 -11.76
CA THR A 352 -3.48 10.87 -11.88
C THR A 352 -2.37 10.89 -10.83
N VAL A 353 -2.23 9.82 -10.04
CA VAL A 353 -1.15 9.60 -9.08
C VAL A 353 -0.63 8.17 -9.17
N ASP A 354 0.69 8.05 -9.16
CA ASP A 354 1.39 6.77 -9.07
C ASP A 354 2.19 6.74 -7.78
N LEU A 355 2.11 5.64 -7.05
CA LEU A 355 2.74 5.47 -5.75
C LEU A 355 3.86 4.42 -5.81
N ALA A 356 5.02 4.71 -5.24
CA ALA A 356 5.96 3.64 -4.93
C ALA A 356 5.31 2.66 -3.93
N HIS A 357 5.52 1.36 -4.14
CA HIS A 357 4.95 0.33 -3.28
C HIS A 357 5.53 0.42 -1.86
N ASP A 358 4.70 0.78 -0.89
CA ASP A 358 5.03 0.81 0.54
C ASP A 358 3.81 0.38 1.35
N VAL A 359 3.93 -0.78 2.00
CA VAL A 359 2.83 -1.41 2.75
C VAL A 359 2.40 -0.56 3.96
N GLU A 360 3.35 0.14 4.61
CA GLU A 360 3.06 1.03 5.72
C GLU A 360 2.31 2.29 5.25
N LEU A 361 2.76 2.89 4.14
CA LEU A 361 2.06 3.99 3.49
C LEU A 361 0.63 3.60 3.12
N PHE A 362 0.44 2.41 2.53
CA PHE A 362 -0.91 1.96 2.14
C PHE A 362 -1.81 1.77 3.36
N SER A 363 -1.26 1.28 4.48
CA SER A 363 -2.00 1.23 5.74
C SER A 363 -2.40 2.63 6.24
N ASP A 364 -1.49 3.60 6.17
CA ASP A 364 -1.75 4.98 6.57
C ASP A 364 -2.84 5.63 5.71
N LEU A 365 -2.79 5.43 4.40
CA LEU A 365 -3.74 6.01 3.45
C LEU A 365 -5.14 5.38 3.52
N THR A 366 -5.23 4.08 3.81
CA THR A 366 -6.50 3.34 3.81
C THR A 366 -7.19 3.28 5.18
N THR A 367 -6.52 3.70 6.23
CA THR A 367 -7.08 3.73 7.58
C THR A 367 -8.06 4.88 7.81
N PRO A 368 -7.83 6.12 7.31
CA PRO A 368 -8.73 7.23 7.54
C PRO A 368 -10.15 6.95 7.02
N THR A 369 -11.14 7.34 7.83
CA THR A 369 -12.55 7.29 7.46
C THR A 369 -13.10 8.71 7.33
N PHE A 370 -14.27 8.83 6.74
CA PHE A 370 -14.99 10.09 6.68
C PHE A 370 -16.45 9.93 7.09
N LYS A 371 -17.07 11.02 7.45
CA LYS A 371 -18.49 11.11 7.70
C LYS A 371 -19.04 12.40 7.08
N THR A 372 -20.29 12.36 6.69
CA THR A 372 -21.01 13.57 6.27
C THR A 372 -21.77 14.09 7.47
N VAL A 373 -21.53 15.34 7.86
CA VAL A 373 -22.18 16.02 8.96
C VAL A 373 -22.81 17.30 8.41
N ASN A 374 -24.14 17.41 8.44
CA ASN A 374 -24.88 18.55 7.88
C ASN A 374 -24.51 18.83 6.39
N GLY A 375 -24.40 17.78 5.58
CA GLY A 375 -24.05 17.90 4.17
C GLY A 375 -22.54 18.10 3.88
N VAL A 376 -21.73 18.25 4.92
CA VAL A 376 -20.30 18.56 4.80
C VAL A 376 -19.44 17.33 5.11
N ILE A 377 -18.45 17.09 4.29
CA ILE A 377 -17.49 16.00 4.44
C ILE A 377 -16.48 16.36 5.54
N LYS A 378 -16.39 15.50 6.54
CA LYS A 378 -15.39 15.60 7.60
C LYS A 378 -14.58 14.31 7.66
N VAL A 379 -13.30 14.42 7.41
CA VAL A 379 -12.35 13.31 7.56
C VAL A 379 -11.96 13.16 9.03
N GLU A 380 -11.76 11.94 9.46
CA GLU A 380 -11.33 11.57 10.80
C GLU A 380 -10.09 12.33 11.26
N SER A 381 -10.03 12.70 12.53
CA SER A 381 -8.86 13.40 13.09
C SER A 381 -7.63 12.49 13.19
N LYS A 382 -6.43 13.09 13.21
CA LYS A 382 -5.18 12.34 13.37
C LYS A 382 -5.16 11.52 14.66
N GLU A 383 -5.73 12.05 15.74
CA GLU A 383 -5.82 11.38 17.04
C GLU A 383 -6.74 10.17 17.01
N GLU A 384 -7.86 10.23 16.30
CA GLU A 384 -8.78 9.09 16.13
C GLU A 384 -8.11 8.00 15.29
N ILE A 385 -7.45 8.37 14.19
CA ILE A 385 -6.67 7.46 13.34
C ILE A 385 -5.56 6.80 14.16
N LYS A 386 -4.80 7.59 14.94
CA LYS A 386 -3.72 7.11 15.81
C LYS A 386 -4.21 6.08 16.83
N LYS A 387 -5.39 6.28 17.41
CA LYS A 387 -5.99 5.31 18.35
C LYS A 387 -6.29 3.97 17.68
N ARG A 388 -6.79 3.98 16.44
CA ARG A 388 -7.12 2.77 15.68
C ARG A 388 -5.87 2.09 15.14
N LEU A 389 -4.95 2.88 14.59
CA LEU A 389 -3.72 2.39 13.98
C LEU A 389 -2.67 1.96 15.02
N GLY A 390 -2.75 2.52 16.25
CA GLY A 390 -1.77 2.30 17.32
C GLY A 390 -0.47 3.10 17.13
N ARG A 391 -0.36 3.88 16.06
CA ARG A 391 0.73 4.81 15.75
C ARG A 391 0.19 5.97 14.92
N SER A 392 0.98 7.01 14.76
CA SER A 392 0.64 8.14 13.89
C SER A 392 0.75 7.75 12.40
N PRO A 393 -0.16 8.21 11.52
CA PRO A 393 -0.11 7.94 10.07
C PRO A 393 0.85 8.90 9.34
N ASN A 394 2.11 8.96 9.79
CA ASN A 394 3.05 10.02 9.39
C ASN A 394 3.36 9.99 7.90
N LYS A 395 3.57 8.78 7.30
CA LYS A 395 3.79 8.64 5.86
C LYS A 395 2.56 9.05 5.06
N GLY A 396 1.37 8.67 5.54
CA GLY A 396 0.10 9.06 4.93
C GLY A 396 -0.09 10.56 4.92
N ASP A 397 0.08 11.24 6.07
CA ASP A 397 -0.06 12.70 6.17
C ASP A 397 0.96 13.41 5.27
N ALA A 398 2.23 12.97 5.24
CA ALA A 398 3.25 13.53 4.33
C ALA A 398 2.85 13.38 2.85
N VAL A 399 2.30 12.23 2.45
CA VAL A 399 1.83 11.99 1.07
C VAL A 399 0.61 12.86 0.73
N ILE A 400 -0.31 13.08 1.68
CA ILE A 400 -1.43 14.00 1.48
C ILE A 400 -0.92 15.44 1.24
N TYR A 401 0.10 15.89 1.99
CA TYR A 401 0.70 17.21 1.78
C TYR A 401 1.44 17.30 0.43
N TRP A 402 2.20 16.27 0.06
CA TRP A 402 2.82 16.18 -1.26
C TRP A 402 1.78 16.25 -2.38
N ASN A 403 0.70 15.47 -2.27
CA ASN A 403 -0.38 15.46 -3.27
C ASN A 403 -1.08 16.82 -3.41
N TRP A 404 -1.15 17.57 -2.33
CA TRP A 404 -1.73 18.91 -2.33
C TRP A 404 -0.84 19.96 -3.01
N VAL A 405 0.47 19.97 -2.71
CA VAL A 405 1.39 21.01 -3.19
C VAL A 405 1.88 20.77 -4.61
N ARG A 406 1.84 19.57 -5.15
CA ARG A 406 2.15 19.30 -6.56
C ARG A 406 1.14 19.93 -7.54
N ARG A 407 0.06 20.51 -7.03
CA ARG A 407 -0.96 21.23 -7.81
C ARG A 407 -0.55 22.70 -7.97
N ARG A 408 -0.88 23.28 -9.12
CA ARG A 408 -0.64 24.69 -9.45
C ARG A 408 -1.56 25.62 -8.68
#